data_6659482fd8de128890af3cf1e17b7cab
#
_entry.id   6659482fd8de128890af3cf1e17b7cab
#
_cell.length_a   1.000
_cell.length_b   1.000
_cell.length_c   1.000
_cell.angle_alpha   90.00
_cell.angle_beta   90.00
_cell.angle_gamma   90.00
#
_symmetry.space_group_name_H-M   'P 1'
#
loop_
_entity.id
_entity.type
_entity.pdbx_description
1 polymer ?
#
loop_
_entity_poly.entity_id
_entity_poly.type
_entity_poly.pdbx_seq_one_letter_code
_entity_poly.pdbx_strand_id
1 'polypeptide(L)' 'MTYHVLVQFDVPSDKREAFAAAGLFDANGSLQNEPGTLRFEVIRDENNRNRFYLDEVY' A
#
# COMPACT_ATOMS: atom_id res chain seq x y z
N MET A 1 5.98 -3.78 -21.06
CA MET A 1 6.46 -2.63 -20.28
C MET A 1 5.81 -2.66 -18.90
N THR A 2 6.58 -2.48 -17.83
CA THR A 2 6.06 -2.43 -16.47
C THR A 2 5.85 -0.99 -16.03
N TYR A 3 4.79 -0.77 -15.25
CA TYR A 3 4.53 0.52 -14.64
C TYR A 3 4.75 0.40 -13.13
N HIS A 4 5.42 1.39 -12.57
CA HIS A 4 5.62 1.53 -11.14
C HIS A 4 4.83 2.74 -10.66
N VAL A 5 4.00 2.53 -9.66
CA VAL A 5 3.21 3.60 -9.03
C VAL A 5 3.56 3.64 -7.56
N LEU A 6 3.99 4.79 -7.09
CA LEU A 6 4.28 5.03 -5.68
C LEU A 6 3.36 6.15 -5.18
N VAL A 7 2.51 5.84 -4.23
CA VAL A 7 1.56 6.79 -3.65
C VAL A 7 1.87 6.99 -2.19
N GLN A 8 1.98 8.25 -1.75
CA GLN A 8 2.20 8.61 -0.36
C GLN A 8 0.89 9.00 0.31
N PHE A 9 0.68 8.47 1.51
CA PHE A 9 -0.46 8.83 2.36
C PHE A 9 0.03 9.28 3.72
N ASP A 10 -0.54 10.37 4.23
CA ASP A 10 -0.36 10.80 5.61
C ASP A 10 -1.66 10.51 6.35
N VAL A 11 -1.57 9.62 7.34
CA VAL A 11 -2.73 9.07 8.06
C VAL A 11 -2.70 9.54 9.50
N PRO A 12 -3.82 10.07 10.05
CA PRO A 12 -3.88 10.43 11.47
C PRO A 12 -3.54 9.26 12.38
N SER A 13 -2.89 9.55 13.51
CA SER A 13 -2.38 8.52 14.41
C SER A 13 -3.45 7.55 14.91
N ASP A 14 -4.67 8.02 15.10
CA ASP A 14 -5.80 7.20 15.56
C ASP A 14 -6.36 6.27 14.49
N LYS A 15 -5.92 6.41 13.24
CA LYS A 15 -6.38 5.62 12.10
C LYS A 15 -5.29 4.75 11.47
N ARG A 16 -4.08 4.76 12.00
CA ARG A 16 -2.94 4.04 11.43
C ARG A 16 -3.19 2.55 11.29
N GLU A 17 -3.68 1.92 12.34
CA GLU A 17 -3.89 0.47 12.32
C GLU A 17 -5.00 0.07 11.35
N ALA A 18 -6.08 0.83 11.31
CA ALA A 18 -7.16 0.58 10.37
C ALA A 18 -6.69 0.73 8.93
N PHE A 19 -5.88 1.75 8.65
CA PHE A 19 -5.31 1.96 7.32
C PHE A 19 -4.39 0.81 6.93
N ALA A 20 -3.50 0.40 7.82
CA ALA A 20 -2.56 -0.69 7.55
C ALA A 20 -3.30 -2.01 7.29
N ALA A 21 -4.32 -2.31 8.08
CA ALA A 21 -5.13 -3.52 7.88
C ALA A 21 -5.89 -3.50 6.56
N ALA A 22 -6.49 -2.36 6.20
CA ALA A 22 -7.18 -2.20 4.93
C ALA A 22 -6.22 -2.32 3.74
N GLY A 23 -5.04 -1.71 3.84
CA GLY A 23 -4.01 -1.79 2.81
C GLY A 23 -3.54 -3.22 2.56
N LEU A 24 -3.32 -3.99 3.62
CA LEU A 24 -2.93 -5.40 3.50
C LEU A 24 -4.04 -6.24 2.85
N PHE A 25 -5.27 -5.98 3.19
CA PHE A 25 -6.41 -6.66 2.59
C PHE A 25 -6.50 -6.36 1.09
N ASP A 26 -6.37 -5.10 0.70
CA ASP A 26 -6.39 -4.67 -0.69
C ASP A 26 -5.22 -5.25 -1.48
N ALA A 27 -4.03 -5.30 -0.89
CA ALA A 27 -2.84 -5.87 -1.50
C ALA A 27 -3.06 -7.35 -1.84
N ASN A 28 -3.58 -8.13 -0.90
CA ASN A 28 -3.89 -9.54 -1.13
C ASN A 28 -4.95 -9.71 -2.21
N GLY A 29 -5.99 -8.87 -2.20
CA GLY A 29 -7.03 -8.91 -3.21
C GLY A 29 -6.51 -8.60 -4.60
N SER A 30 -5.70 -7.54 -4.73
CA SER A 30 -5.12 -7.14 -6.01
C SER A 30 -4.23 -8.22 -6.61
N LEU A 31 -3.35 -8.81 -5.81
CA LEU A 31 -2.45 -9.86 -6.28
C LEU A 31 -3.18 -11.14 -6.69
N GLN A 32 -4.29 -11.45 -6.04
CA GLN A 32 -5.05 -12.67 -6.31
C GLN A 32 -6.08 -12.50 -7.43
N ASN A 33 -6.67 -11.32 -7.58
CA ASN A 33 -7.83 -11.10 -8.43
C ASN A 33 -7.54 -10.22 -9.66
N GLU A 34 -6.39 -9.54 -9.70
CA GLU A 34 -6.01 -8.66 -10.80
C GLU A 34 -4.76 -9.20 -11.50
N PRO A 35 -4.92 -9.95 -12.61
CA PRO A 35 -3.77 -10.58 -13.25
C PRO A 35 -2.73 -9.60 -13.79
N GLY A 36 -3.07 -8.33 -13.98
CA GLY A 36 -2.12 -7.30 -14.39
C GLY A 36 -1.24 -6.78 -13.26
N THR A 37 -1.58 -7.06 -12.00
CA THR A 37 -0.82 -6.57 -10.86
C THR A 37 0.33 -7.54 -10.54
N LEU A 38 1.56 -7.07 -10.71
CA LEU A 38 2.76 -7.87 -10.44
C LEU A 38 3.22 -7.73 -8.99
N ARG A 39 2.99 -6.56 -8.37
CA ARG A 39 3.40 -6.28 -7.01
C ARG A 39 2.48 -5.22 -6.41
N PHE A 40 2.15 -5.41 -5.16
CA PHE A 40 1.38 -4.43 -4.39
C PHE A 40 1.85 -4.50 -2.94
N GLU A 41 2.54 -3.48 -2.47
CA GLU A 41 3.08 -3.43 -1.12
C GLU A 41 2.63 -2.19 -0.38
N VAL A 42 2.37 -2.36 0.90
CA VAL A 42 2.13 -1.26 1.82
C VAL A 42 3.40 -1.07 2.65
N ILE A 43 3.98 0.12 2.56
CA ILE A 43 5.24 0.45 3.22
C ILE A 43 4.97 1.54 4.25
N ARG A 44 5.54 1.39 5.44
CA ARG A 44 5.45 2.39 6.50
C ARG A 44 6.77 3.11 6.62
N ASP A 45 6.71 4.45 6.73
CA ASP A 45 7.91 5.26 6.94
C ASP A 45 8.51 4.98 8.33
N GLU A 46 9.81 4.74 8.38
CA GLU A 46 10.53 4.46 9.61
C GLU A 46 10.55 5.65 10.57
N ASN A 47 10.62 6.86 10.03
CA ASN A 47 10.76 8.07 10.81
C ASN A 47 9.45 8.82 11.06
N ASN A 48 8.40 8.48 10.33
CA ASN A 48 7.09 9.09 10.47
C ASN A 48 6.00 8.01 10.45
N ARG A 49 5.50 7.66 11.63
CA ARG A 49 4.54 6.56 11.79
C ARG A 49 3.20 6.81 11.11
N ASN A 50 2.89 8.05 10.76
CA ASN A 50 1.65 8.40 10.08
C ASN A 50 1.78 8.34 8.56
N ARG A 51 2.99 8.13 8.05
CA ARG A 51 3.25 8.13 6.62
C ARG A 51 3.35 6.71 6.08
N PHE A 52 2.53 6.46 5.06
CA PHE A 52 2.50 5.18 4.35
C PHE A 52 2.73 5.41 2.88
N TYR A 53 3.28 4.41 2.23
CA TYR A 53 3.43 4.37 0.78
C TYR A 53 2.76 3.12 0.24
N LEU A 54 2.10 3.24 -0.90
CA LEU A 54 1.69 2.09 -1.70
C LEU A 54 2.64 1.97 -2.88
N ASP A 55 3.29 0.83 -3.01
CA ASP A 55 4.20 0.52 -4.11
C ASP A 55 3.51 -0.53 -4.98
N GLU A 56 3.06 -0.11 -6.15
CA GLU A 56 2.33 -0.95 -7.08
C GLU A 56 3.13 -1.12 -8.36
N VAL A 57 3.20 -2.35 -8.85
CA VAL A 57 3.85 -2.66 -10.13
C VAL A 57 2.85 -3.42 -11.00
N TYR A 58 2.67 -2.90 -12.20
CA TYR A 58 1.77 -3.47 -13.19
C TYR A 58 2.52 -3.97 -14.41
#